data_3ef51e30c9d5f11f0e90aa7d7a7ddd64
#
_entry.id   3ef51e30c9d5f11f0e90aa7d7a7ddd64
#
_cell.length_a   1.000
_cell.length_b   1.000
_cell.length_c   1.000
_cell.angle_alpha   90.00
_cell.angle_beta   90.00
_cell.angle_gamma   90.00
#
_symmetry.space_group_name_H-M   'P 1'
#
loop_
_entity.id
_entity.type
_entity.pdbx_description
1 polymer ?
#
loop_
_entity_poly.entity_id
_entity_poly.type
_entity_poly.pdbx_seq_one_letter_code
_entity_poly.pdbx_strand_id
1 'polypeptide(L)'
;MADYDEIRAALSHIGADDRDMWIRMGAAVKDEMGEDGFHLWDEWSQTSGNYNARDAKAAWKSFKPGHISIGTLFYHARQNGFRPEKPYIPLSDAEKARRQAESENKRLEAERLRQEGYERVKGTAQRIWAQSVPATLAHPYLTAKGITDPAVVSGIRQNEYNDSLRLQIPVFYDGQLYNLQSIDPTGDKRFLKDGRKDGGYTVIGDASKISNGVVIAEGFATAASIHQATGQPVIVAFDADNMVKVSETLARNLPSDTKVTIAVDNDASGKGLHSARQAAALFNGRAIAIEPEFSMQQIQKFQQTAGMDKQGRPKLPSDYNDLHQLAGIEAVRK
;
A
#
# COMPACT_ATOMS: atom_id res chain seq x y z
N MET A 1 -13.20 -19.89 24.84
CA MET A 1 -12.84 -18.48 25.07
C MET A 1 -11.92 -18.41 26.27
N ALA A 2 -10.80 -17.69 26.14
CA ALA A 2 -9.99 -17.39 27.29
C ALA A 2 -10.79 -16.44 28.21
N ASP A 3 -10.65 -16.66 29.54
CA ASP A 3 -11.35 -15.84 30.51
C ASP A 3 -10.72 -14.44 30.55
N TYR A 4 -11.53 -13.41 30.79
CA TYR A 4 -11.09 -12.00 30.88
C TYR A 4 -9.95 -11.83 31.92
N ASP A 5 -10.09 -12.45 33.08
CA ASP A 5 -9.09 -12.40 34.15
C ASP A 5 -7.79 -13.14 33.79
N GLU A 6 -7.88 -14.23 33.04
CA GLU A 6 -6.73 -14.98 32.57
C GLU A 6 -5.92 -14.17 31.53
N ILE A 7 -6.61 -13.46 30.60
CA ILE A 7 -5.96 -12.59 29.63
C ILE A 7 -5.27 -11.42 30.34
N ARG A 8 -5.94 -10.78 31.31
CA ARG A 8 -5.38 -9.70 32.11
C ARG A 8 -4.11 -10.16 32.85
N ALA A 9 -4.17 -11.31 33.52
CA ALA A 9 -3.04 -11.88 34.21
C ALA A 9 -1.88 -12.23 33.26
N ALA A 10 -2.16 -12.72 32.07
CA ALA A 10 -1.14 -12.98 31.05
C ALA A 10 -0.49 -11.69 30.55
N LEU A 11 -1.28 -10.65 30.24
CA LEU A 11 -0.77 -9.34 29.79
C LEU A 11 0.17 -8.70 30.82
N SER A 12 -0.10 -8.85 32.14
CA SER A 12 0.76 -8.28 33.20
C SER A 12 2.19 -8.84 33.21
N HIS A 13 2.46 -9.95 32.53
CA HIS A 13 3.78 -10.54 32.34
C HIS A 13 4.48 -10.06 31.06
N ILE A 14 3.85 -9.19 30.27
CA ILE A 14 4.37 -8.68 29.00
C ILE A 14 4.55 -7.16 29.12
N GLY A 15 5.74 -6.65 28.82
CA GLY A 15 5.98 -5.20 28.79
C GLY A 15 5.24 -4.53 27.62
N ALA A 16 4.69 -3.34 27.87
CA ALA A 16 3.92 -2.57 26.88
C ALA A 16 4.77 -1.54 26.12
N ASP A 17 6.07 -1.43 26.38
CA ASP A 17 6.95 -0.40 25.79
C ASP A 17 7.39 -0.70 24.36
N ASP A 18 7.49 -1.98 24.00
CA ASP A 18 7.82 -2.39 22.64
C ASP A 18 6.61 -2.26 21.72
N ARG A 19 6.73 -1.43 20.68
CA ARG A 19 5.61 -1.10 19.80
C ARG A 19 5.11 -2.31 19.01
N ASP A 20 5.97 -3.20 18.57
CA ASP A 20 5.57 -4.39 17.81
C ASP A 20 4.82 -5.36 18.72
N MET A 21 5.31 -5.55 19.95
CA MET A 21 4.63 -6.34 20.95
C MET A 21 3.27 -5.73 21.32
N TRP A 22 3.21 -4.42 21.49
CA TRP A 22 2.01 -3.68 21.80
C TRP A 22 0.91 -3.88 20.73
N ILE A 23 1.27 -3.79 19.43
CA ILE A 23 0.36 -4.06 18.30
C ILE A 23 -0.08 -5.53 18.31
N ARG A 24 0.85 -6.49 18.50
CA ARG A 24 0.53 -7.91 18.51
C ARG A 24 -0.42 -8.30 19.62
N MET A 25 -0.21 -7.78 20.81
CA MET A 25 -1.11 -8.06 21.94
C MET A 25 -2.49 -7.47 21.72
N GLY A 26 -2.58 -6.25 21.18
CA GLY A 26 -3.87 -5.64 20.81
C GLY A 26 -4.63 -6.43 19.76
N ALA A 27 -3.95 -6.88 18.72
CA ALA A 27 -4.55 -7.71 17.67
C ALA A 27 -5.03 -9.07 18.24
N ALA A 28 -4.25 -9.71 19.13
CA ALA A 28 -4.61 -10.97 19.78
C ALA A 28 -5.84 -10.84 20.69
N VAL A 29 -5.89 -9.77 21.50
CA VAL A 29 -7.05 -9.49 22.36
C VAL A 29 -8.29 -9.19 21.54
N LYS A 30 -8.16 -8.39 20.46
CA LYS A 30 -9.28 -8.08 19.57
C LYS A 30 -9.79 -9.29 18.80
N ASP A 31 -8.92 -10.19 18.40
CA ASP A 31 -9.30 -11.45 17.72
C ASP A 31 -10.15 -12.36 18.63
N GLU A 32 -9.83 -12.44 19.92
CA GLU A 32 -10.54 -13.29 20.90
C GLU A 32 -11.83 -12.64 21.41
N MET A 33 -11.80 -11.33 21.74
CA MET A 33 -12.84 -10.64 22.49
C MET A 33 -13.64 -9.62 21.65
N GLY A 34 -13.24 -9.37 20.41
CA GLY A 34 -13.87 -8.32 19.60
C GLY A 34 -13.66 -6.92 20.19
N GLU A 35 -14.66 -6.06 20.08
CA GLU A 35 -14.60 -4.69 20.59
C GLU A 35 -14.57 -4.63 22.14
N ASP A 36 -15.09 -5.62 22.82
CA ASP A 36 -15.12 -5.70 24.30
C ASP A 36 -13.71 -5.83 24.91
N GLY A 37 -12.74 -6.30 24.12
CA GLY A 37 -11.35 -6.42 24.53
C GLY A 37 -10.59 -5.08 24.64
N PHE A 38 -11.15 -3.97 24.13
CA PHE A 38 -10.45 -2.69 24.12
C PHE A 38 -10.01 -2.23 25.50
N HIS A 39 -10.90 -2.30 26.48
CA HIS A 39 -10.59 -1.82 27.83
C HIS A 39 -9.44 -2.59 28.49
N LEU A 40 -9.38 -3.90 28.24
CA LEU A 40 -8.34 -4.76 28.78
C LEU A 40 -6.96 -4.43 28.19
N TRP A 41 -6.90 -4.28 26.88
CA TRP A 41 -5.67 -3.93 26.20
C TRP A 41 -5.24 -2.47 26.46
N ASP A 42 -6.20 -1.55 26.58
CA ASP A 42 -5.94 -0.14 26.90
C ASP A 42 -5.40 0.01 28.33
N GLU A 43 -5.98 -0.69 29.32
CA GLU A 43 -5.47 -0.76 30.69
C GLU A 43 -4.02 -1.25 30.75
N TRP A 44 -3.72 -2.33 30.05
CA TRP A 44 -2.35 -2.83 29.95
C TRP A 44 -1.44 -1.83 29.21
N SER A 45 -1.91 -1.19 28.15
CA SER A 45 -1.15 -0.19 27.40
C SER A 45 -0.73 1.00 28.28
N GLN A 46 -1.53 1.36 29.28
CA GLN A 46 -1.22 2.45 30.23
C GLN A 46 -0.03 2.15 31.13
N THR A 47 0.44 0.91 31.19
CA THR A 47 1.68 0.56 31.91
C THR A 47 2.95 1.02 31.18
N SER A 48 2.87 1.39 29.92
CA SER A 48 3.96 1.95 29.13
C SER A 48 4.22 3.42 29.44
N GLY A 49 5.47 3.80 29.58
CA GLY A 49 5.88 5.20 29.69
C GLY A 49 5.58 6.05 28.44
N ASN A 50 5.32 5.43 27.31
CA ASN A 50 5.01 6.09 26.03
C ASN A 50 3.50 6.04 25.69
N TYR A 51 2.63 5.73 26.66
CA TYR A 51 1.20 5.60 26.40
C TYR A 51 0.56 6.89 25.88
N ASN A 52 -0.26 6.76 24.85
CA ASN A 52 -1.11 7.83 24.31
C ASN A 52 -2.50 7.30 23.98
N ALA A 53 -3.52 7.81 24.65
CA ALA A 53 -4.91 7.34 24.50
C ALA A 53 -5.49 7.53 23.10
N ARG A 54 -5.05 8.58 22.35
CA ARG A 54 -5.49 8.80 20.96
C ARG A 54 -4.90 7.74 20.03
N ASP A 55 -3.61 7.44 20.21
CA ASP A 55 -2.92 6.43 19.43
C ASP A 55 -3.46 5.02 19.73
N ALA A 56 -3.76 4.72 21.00
CA ALA A 56 -4.38 3.47 21.39
C ALA A 56 -5.74 3.26 20.69
N LYS A 57 -6.62 4.26 20.72
CA LYS A 57 -7.90 4.18 20.01
C LYS A 57 -7.76 4.05 18.49
N ALA A 58 -6.78 4.73 17.89
CA ALA A 58 -6.51 4.64 16.46
C ALA A 58 -5.97 3.26 16.07
N ALA A 59 -5.01 2.73 16.82
CA ALA A 59 -4.46 1.41 16.61
C ALA A 59 -5.53 0.32 16.76
N TRP A 60 -6.34 0.38 17.82
CA TRP A 60 -7.43 -0.57 18.04
C TRP A 60 -8.39 -0.67 16.85
N LYS A 61 -8.78 0.48 16.28
CA LYS A 61 -9.64 0.51 15.10
C LYS A 61 -8.99 -0.11 13.87
N SER A 62 -7.66 -0.09 13.78
CA SER A 62 -6.91 -0.63 12.65
C SER A 62 -6.71 -2.15 12.71
N PHE A 63 -6.83 -2.77 13.89
CA PHE A 63 -6.63 -4.21 14.05
C PHE A 63 -7.73 -4.99 13.33
N LYS A 64 -7.30 -5.95 12.53
CA LYS A 64 -8.21 -6.88 11.82
C LYS A 64 -8.12 -8.26 12.47
N PRO A 65 -9.24 -8.93 12.76
CA PRO A 65 -9.25 -10.30 13.26
C PRO A 65 -8.59 -11.28 12.27
N GLY A 66 -8.06 -12.40 12.80
CA GLY A 66 -7.63 -13.54 11.99
C GLY A 66 -6.13 -13.59 11.65
N HIS A 67 -5.33 -12.61 12.04
CA HIS A 67 -3.88 -12.64 11.78
C HIS A 67 -3.03 -13.02 13.00
N ILE A 68 -3.46 -12.66 14.20
CA ILE A 68 -2.73 -12.93 15.46
C ILE A 68 -3.78 -13.41 16.47
N SER A 69 -3.65 -14.66 16.93
CA SER A 69 -4.59 -15.26 17.88
C SER A 69 -4.17 -15.04 19.32
N ILE A 70 -5.10 -15.24 20.25
CA ILE A 70 -4.84 -15.18 21.70
C ILE A 70 -3.73 -16.15 22.14
N GLY A 71 -3.49 -17.22 21.40
CA GLY A 71 -2.37 -18.14 21.62
C GLY A 71 -1.01 -17.46 21.58
N THR A 72 -0.86 -16.41 20.75
CA THR A 72 0.37 -15.60 20.67
C THR A 72 0.60 -14.84 21.98
N LEU A 73 -0.44 -14.27 22.58
CA LEU A 73 -0.37 -13.57 23.84
C LEU A 73 0.09 -14.54 24.96
N PHE A 74 -0.57 -15.69 25.08
CA PHE A 74 -0.19 -16.69 26.09
C PHE A 74 1.20 -17.28 25.85
N TYR A 75 1.65 -17.38 24.61
CA TYR A 75 3.03 -17.79 24.31
C TYR A 75 4.04 -16.79 24.92
N HIS A 76 3.90 -15.51 24.63
CA HIS A 76 4.81 -14.48 25.16
C HIS A 76 4.71 -14.35 26.67
N ALA A 77 3.51 -14.40 27.25
CA ALA A 77 3.34 -14.36 28.69
C ALA A 77 4.06 -15.51 29.39
N ARG A 78 3.99 -16.74 28.87
CA ARG A 78 4.69 -17.91 29.40
C ARG A 78 6.21 -17.79 29.35
N GLN A 79 6.75 -17.20 28.28
CA GLN A 79 8.19 -16.91 28.20
C GLN A 79 8.64 -15.96 29.31
N ASN A 80 7.74 -15.10 29.79
CA ASN A 80 7.98 -14.13 30.88
C ASN A 80 7.46 -14.62 32.27
N GLY A 81 7.24 -15.94 32.40
CA GLY A 81 6.94 -16.53 33.72
C GLY A 81 5.46 -16.69 34.06
N PHE A 82 4.54 -16.30 33.20
CA PHE A 82 3.11 -16.56 33.39
C PHE A 82 2.84 -18.08 33.52
N ARG A 83 2.06 -18.46 34.52
CA ARG A 83 1.57 -19.84 34.72
C ARG A 83 0.05 -19.78 34.87
N PRO A 84 -0.73 -20.36 33.96
CA PRO A 84 -2.18 -20.37 34.07
C PRO A 84 -2.59 -21.17 35.33
N GLU A 85 -3.58 -20.69 36.06
CA GLU A 85 -4.14 -21.40 37.22
C GLU A 85 -4.80 -22.74 36.87
N LYS A 86 -5.35 -22.82 35.66
CA LYS A 86 -5.96 -24.03 35.12
C LYS A 86 -4.99 -24.72 34.16
N PRO A 87 -4.85 -26.06 34.22
CA PRO A 87 -4.03 -26.77 33.26
C PRO A 87 -4.57 -26.52 31.83
N TYR A 88 -3.66 -26.25 30.89
CA TYR A 88 -4.01 -26.16 29.48
C TYR A 88 -4.61 -27.49 29.01
N ILE A 89 -5.89 -27.48 28.66
CA ILE A 89 -6.55 -28.61 28.00
C ILE A 89 -6.39 -28.36 26.49
N PRO A 90 -5.58 -29.17 25.80
CA PRO A 90 -5.47 -29.04 24.33
C PRO A 90 -6.86 -29.23 23.71
N LEU A 91 -7.18 -28.37 22.74
CA LEU A 91 -8.38 -28.59 21.94
C LEU A 91 -8.35 -30.00 21.35
N SER A 92 -9.47 -30.69 21.39
CA SER A 92 -9.62 -31.98 20.72
C SER A 92 -9.37 -31.81 19.21
N ASP A 93 -8.91 -32.86 18.54
CA ASP A 93 -8.65 -32.79 17.10
C ASP A 93 -9.93 -32.46 16.30
N ALA A 94 -11.10 -32.90 16.79
CA ALA A 94 -12.39 -32.51 16.24
C ALA A 94 -12.68 -31.02 16.39
N GLU A 95 -12.30 -30.40 17.50
CA GLU A 95 -12.52 -28.98 17.72
C GLU A 95 -11.53 -28.12 16.94
N LYS A 96 -10.26 -28.55 16.79
CA LYS A 96 -9.28 -27.93 15.89
C LYS A 96 -9.78 -27.96 14.44
N ALA A 97 -10.25 -29.12 13.98
CA ALA A 97 -10.79 -29.29 12.63
C ALA A 97 -12.02 -28.39 12.39
N ARG A 98 -12.93 -28.28 13.38
CA ARG A 98 -14.09 -27.38 13.30
C ARG A 98 -13.67 -25.92 13.17
N ARG A 99 -12.74 -25.43 14.02
CA ARG A 99 -12.24 -24.05 13.97
C ARG A 99 -11.51 -23.76 12.66
N GLN A 100 -10.75 -24.73 12.17
CA GLN A 100 -10.07 -24.61 10.88
C GLN A 100 -11.07 -24.51 9.73
N ALA A 101 -12.11 -25.33 9.73
CA ALA A 101 -13.18 -25.26 8.74
C ALA A 101 -13.98 -23.95 8.82
N GLU A 102 -14.30 -23.46 10.03
CA GLU A 102 -14.94 -22.14 10.21
C GLU A 102 -14.07 -20.99 9.68
N SER A 103 -12.76 -21.02 9.97
CA SER A 103 -11.81 -20.00 9.48
C SER A 103 -11.71 -20.04 7.96
N GLU A 104 -11.65 -21.24 7.37
CA GLU A 104 -11.62 -21.41 5.92
C GLU A 104 -12.90 -20.93 5.26
N ASN A 105 -14.07 -21.27 5.82
CA ASN A 105 -15.35 -20.80 5.32
C ASN A 105 -15.46 -19.26 5.37
N LYS A 106 -15.03 -18.63 6.46
CA LYS A 106 -14.98 -17.17 6.56
C LYS A 106 -14.05 -16.56 5.52
N ARG A 107 -12.89 -17.19 5.28
CA ARG A 107 -11.94 -16.75 4.25
C ARG A 107 -12.54 -16.84 2.85
N LEU A 108 -13.18 -17.97 2.52
CA LEU A 108 -13.83 -18.19 1.22
C LEU A 108 -14.99 -17.21 0.99
N GLU A 109 -15.79 -16.96 2.03
CA GLU A 109 -16.90 -16.01 1.95
C GLU A 109 -16.39 -14.57 1.76
N ALA A 110 -15.34 -14.16 2.50
CA ALA A 110 -14.72 -12.84 2.34
C ALA A 110 -14.12 -12.66 0.94
N GLU A 111 -13.51 -13.72 0.39
CA GLU A 111 -12.98 -13.71 -0.97
C GLU A 111 -14.10 -13.61 -2.01
N ARG A 112 -15.20 -14.36 -1.84
CA ARG A 112 -16.38 -14.28 -2.72
C ARG A 112 -16.94 -12.86 -2.75
N LEU A 113 -17.19 -12.27 -1.57
CA LEU A 113 -17.71 -10.89 -1.46
C LEU A 113 -16.75 -9.87 -2.10
N ARG A 114 -15.45 -10.08 -1.96
CA ARG A 114 -14.43 -9.24 -2.60
C ARG A 114 -14.50 -9.35 -4.12
N GLN A 115 -14.61 -10.55 -4.68
CA GLN A 115 -14.72 -10.77 -6.12
C GLN A 115 -16.02 -10.17 -6.68
N GLU A 116 -17.15 -10.33 -5.99
CA GLU A 116 -18.41 -9.68 -6.36
C GLU A 116 -18.29 -8.15 -6.36
N GLY A 117 -17.58 -7.60 -5.37
CA GLY A 117 -17.25 -6.18 -5.33
C GLY A 117 -16.44 -5.74 -6.57
N TYR A 118 -15.43 -6.52 -6.93
CA TYR A 118 -14.61 -6.26 -8.11
C TYR A 118 -15.43 -6.23 -9.41
N GLU A 119 -16.28 -7.21 -9.65
CA GLU A 119 -17.13 -7.25 -10.86
C GLU A 119 -18.14 -6.10 -10.90
N ARG A 120 -18.76 -5.77 -9.77
CA ARG A 120 -19.68 -4.62 -9.68
C ARG A 120 -18.96 -3.31 -10.02
N VAL A 121 -17.78 -3.07 -9.45
CA VAL A 121 -17.01 -1.84 -9.65
C VAL A 121 -16.40 -1.79 -11.03
N LYS A 122 -16.01 -2.92 -11.61
CA LYS A 122 -15.55 -3.03 -13.01
C LYS A 122 -16.57 -2.43 -13.98
N GLY A 123 -17.85 -2.78 -13.86
CA GLY A 123 -18.90 -2.19 -14.69
C GLY A 123 -19.02 -0.67 -14.51
N THR A 124 -18.82 -0.18 -13.28
CA THR A 124 -18.81 1.27 -13.01
C THR A 124 -17.59 1.95 -13.63
N ALA A 125 -16.40 1.35 -13.49
CA ALA A 125 -15.17 1.86 -14.08
C ALA A 125 -15.28 1.96 -15.61
N GLN A 126 -15.79 0.92 -16.25
CA GLN A 126 -16.00 0.90 -17.71
C GLN A 126 -16.98 1.97 -18.16
N ARG A 127 -18.07 2.20 -17.43
CA ARG A 127 -19.04 3.26 -17.74
C ARG A 127 -18.41 4.65 -17.61
N ILE A 128 -17.72 4.95 -16.51
CA ILE A 128 -17.02 6.23 -16.32
C ILE A 128 -15.98 6.42 -17.42
N TRP A 129 -15.21 5.39 -17.72
CA TRP A 129 -14.22 5.42 -18.78
C TRP A 129 -14.82 5.73 -20.14
N ALA A 130 -15.93 5.09 -20.51
CA ALA A 130 -16.62 5.32 -21.79
C ALA A 130 -17.17 6.74 -21.92
N GLN A 131 -17.61 7.35 -20.80
CA GLN A 131 -18.15 8.70 -20.75
C GLN A 131 -17.06 9.79 -20.66
N SER A 132 -15.83 9.42 -20.32
CA SER A 132 -14.70 10.35 -20.20
C SER A 132 -14.13 10.65 -21.60
N VAL A 133 -13.58 11.86 -21.77
CA VAL A 133 -12.87 12.27 -22.98
C VAL A 133 -11.36 12.02 -22.85
N PRO A 134 -10.58 11.93 -23.94
CA PRO A 134 -9.13 11.84 -23.87
C PRO A 134 -8.55 12.99 -23.00
N ALA A 135 -7.60 12.66 -22.14
CA ALA A 135 -6.93 13.67 -21.34
C ALA A 135 -6.04 14.57 -22.21
N THR A 136 -5.87 15.81 -21.78
CA THR A 136 -4.99 16.76 -22.44
C THR A 136 -3.87 17.22 -21.50
N LEU A 137 -2.73 17.60 -22.05
CA LEU A 137 -1.60 18.15 -21.27
C LEU A 137 -1.94 19.45 -20.51
N ALA A 138 -3.04 20.11 -20.91
CA ALA A 138 -3.54 21.32 -20.24
C ALA A 138 -4.26 21.01 -18.91
N HIS A 139 -4.42 19.73 -18.52
CA HIS A 139 -4.99 19.38 -17.23
C HIS A 139 -4.15 19.96 -16.08
N PRO A 140 -4.75 20.71 -15.12
CA PRO A 140 -3.99 21.45 -14.10
C PRO A 140 -3.02 20.58 -13.30
N TYR A 141 -3.39 19.35 -12.97
CA TYR A 141 -2.49 18.41 -12.30
C TYR A 141 -1.24 18.09 -13.12
N LEU A 142 -1.39 17.83 -14.43
CA LEU A 142 -0.23 17.53 -15.31
C LEU A 142 0.68 18.75 -15.44
N THR A 143 0.10 19.93 -15.59
CA THR A 143 0.85 21.20 -15.61
C THR A 143 1.62 21.40 -14.31
N ALA A 144 0.95 21.21 -13.15
CA ALA A 144 1.58 21.34 -11.83
C ALA A 144 2.70 20.30 -11.61
N LYS A 145 2.64 19.14 -12.30
CA LYS A 145 3.66 18.09 -12.25
C LYS A 145 4.74 18.20 -13.33
N GLY A 146 4.69 19.25 -14.16
CA GLY A 146 5.69 19.47 -15.22
C GLY A 146 5.61 18.45 -16.36
N ILE A 147 4.47 17.78 -16.54
CA ILE A 147 4.29 16.76 -17.56
C ILE A 147 3.86 17.41 -18.87
N THR A 148 4.69 17.24 -19.90
CA THR A 148 4.53 17.86 -21.22
C THR A 148 4.59 16.86 -22.37
N ASP A 149 4.90 15.59 -22.10
CA ASP A 149 4.99 14.55 -23.12
C ASP A 149 3.59 14.05 -23.50
N PRO A 150 3.19 14.15 -24.79
CA PRO A 150 1.89 13.63 -25.27
C PRO A 150 1.71 12.12 -25.07
N ALA A 151 2.77 11.33 -25.02
CA ALA A 151 2.70 9.90 -24.78
C ALA A 151 2.09 9.57 -23.41
N VAL A 152 2.31 10.43 -22.41
CA VAL A 152 1.75 10.25 -21.05
C VAL A 152 0.22 10.29 -21.06
N VAL A 153 -0.38 11.13 -21.90
CA VAL A 153 -1.84 11.30 -21.94
C VAL A 153 -2.55 10.36 -22.91
N SER A 154 -1.80 9.64 -23.74
CA SER A 154 -2.37 8.76 -24.77
C SER A 154 -3.23 7.61 -24.23
N GLY A 155 -2.92 7.15 -23.01
CA GLY A 155 -3.61 6.03 -22.34
C GLY A 155 -4.53 6.43 -21.19
N ILE A 156 -4.80 7.73 -20.99
CA ILE A 156 -5.62 8.23 -19.90
C ILE A 156 -6.74 9.15 -20.38
N ARG A 157 -7.76 9.30 -19.56
CA ARG A 157 -8.92 10.13 -19.87
C ARG A 157 -9.16 11.18 -18.78
N GLN A 158 -10.08 12.10 -19.05
CA GLN A 158 -10.52 13.11 -18.09
C GLN A 158 -12.03 13.32 -18.17
N ASN A 159 -12.64 13.68 -17.07
CA ASN A 159 -14.05 14.05 -16.98
C ASN A 159 -14.28 15.06 -15.86
N GLU A 160 -15.39 15.76 -15.91
CA GLU A 160 -15.86 16.58 -14.82
C GLU A 160 -16.67 15.75 -13.83
N TYR A 161 -16.40 15.97 -12.55
CA TYR A 161 -17.17 15.39 -11.45
C TYR A 161 -17.20 16.37 -10.27
N ASN A 162 -18.40 16.78 -9.86
CA ASN A 162 -18.64 17.80 -8.81
C ASN A 162 -17.79 19.07 -9.06
N ASP A 163 -17.94 19.68 -10.20
CA ASP A 163 -17.24 20.90 -10.64
C ASP A 163 -15.71 20.81 -10.61
N SER A 164 -15.17 19.59 -10.62
CA SER A 164 -13.73 19.33 -10.66
C SER A 164 -13.35 18.50 -11.87
N LEU A 165 -12.46 19.01 -12.71
CA LEU A 165 -11.88 18.25 -13.81
C LEU A 165 -10.92 17.21 -13.23
N ARG A 166 -11.16 15.92 -13.50
CA ARG A 166 -10.39 14.82 -12.97
C ARG A 166 -9.73 14.00 -14.06
N LEU A 167 -8.46 13.67 -13.89
CA LEU A 167 -7.83 12.60 -14.65
C LEU A 167 -8.38 11.25 -14.21
N GLN A 168 -8.58 10.37 -15.19
CA GLN A 168 -8.98 8.98 -14.99
C GLN A 168 -7.83 8.09 -15.47
N ILE A 169 -7.08 7.55 -14.52
CA ILE A 169 -5.99 6.62 -14.78
C ILE A 169 -6.55 5.21 -14.69
N PRO A 170 -6.52 4.41 -15.78
CA PRO A 170 -7.11 3.08 -15.78
C PRO A 170 -6.28 2.09 -14.95
N VAL A 171 -6.95 1.21 -14.22
CA VAL A 171 -6.36 0.07 -13.54
C VAL A 171 -6.72 -1.18 -14.31
N PHE A 172 -5.78 -1.71 -15.06
CA PHE A 172 -5.96 -2.94 -15.81
C PHE A 172 -5.49 -4.15 -15.00
N TYR A 173 -6.27 -5.20 -15.03
CA TYR A 173 -5.89 -6.52 -14.55
C TYR A 173 -6.29 -7.55 -15.61
N ASP A 174 -5.34 -8.41 -15.99
CA ASP A 174 -5.55 -9.41 -17.06
C ASP A 174 -6.15 -8.81 -18.34
N GLY A 175 -5.60 -7.67 -18.77
CA GLY A 175 -6.01 -6.94 -19.97
C GLY A 175 -7.38 -6.25 -19.87
N GLN A 176 -8.09 -6.34 -18.75
CA GLN A 176 -9.42 -5.75 -18.57
C GLN A 176 -9.38 -4.58 -17.59
N LEU A 177 -10.22 -3.55 -17.86
CA LEU A 177 -10.36 -2.40 -16.97
C LEU A 177 -11.21 -2.78 -15.75
N TYR A 178 -10.58 -2.80 -14.56
CA TYR A 178 -11.23 -3.15 -13.30
C TYR A 178 -11.51 -1.97 -12.37
N ASN A 179 -10.69 -0.92 -12.45
CA ASN A 179 -10.83 0.24 -11.57
C ASN A 179 -10.31 1.50 -12.27
N LEU A 180 -10.54 2.64 -11.65
CA LEU A 180 -9.98 3.93 -12.05
C LEU A 180 -9.35 4.60 -10.82
N GLN A 181 -8.15 5.16 -10.99
CA GLN A 181 -7.64 6.17 -10.08
C GLN A 181 -8.02 7.55 -10.63
N SER A 182 -8.93 8.24 -9.94
CA SER A 182 -9.26 9.62 -10.23
C SER A 182 -8.28 10.55 -9.55
N ILE A 183 -7.69 11.50 -10.28
CA ILE A 183 -6.79 12.52 -9.74
C ILE A 183 -7.39 13.89 -10.02
N ASP A 184 -7.64 14.68 -8.99
CA ASP A 184 -8.17 16.03 -9.15
C ASP A 184 -7.05 17.07 -9.42
N PRO A 185 -7.41 18.33 -9.73
CA PRO A 185 -6.42 19.39 -10.00
C PRO A 185 -5.42 19.65 -8.87
N THR A 186 -5.80 19.36 -7.62
CA THR A 186 -4.94 19.55 -6.44
C THR A 186 -4.01 18.37 -6.19
N GLY A 187 -4.23 17.23 -6.88
CA GLY A 187 -3.47 16.00 -6.73
C GLY A 187 -4.06 15.01 -5.73
N ASP A 188 -5.30 15.24 -5.24
CA ASP A 188 -6.02 14.23 -4.45
C ASP A 188 -6.34 13.02 -5.33
N LYS A 189 -5.95 11.84 -4.87
CA LYS A 189 -6.05 10.58 -5.60
C LYS A 189 -7.05 9.66 -4.94
N ARG A 190 -8.03 9.18 -5.69
CA ARG A 190 -9.06 8.25 -5.20
C ARG A 190 -9.32 7.13 -6.19
N PHE A 191 -9.41 5.91 -5.65
CA PHE A 191 -9.94 4.77 -6.41
C PHE A 191 -11.45 4.66 -6.24
N LEU A 192 -12.11 3.99 -7.17
CA LEU A 192 -13.48 3.54 -6.93
C LEU A 192 -13.45 2.54 -5.77
N LYS A 193 -14.29 2.83 -4.77
CA LYS A 193 -14.37 2.02 -3.54
C LYS A 193 -14.76 0.58 -3.88
N ASP A 194 -14.14 -0.38 -3.20
CA ASP A 194 -14.31 -1.82 -3.37
C ASP A 194 -13.88 -2.35 -4.75
N GLY A 195 -13.27 -1.51 -5.59
CA GLY A 195 -12.73 -1.90 -6.89
C GLY A 195 -11.36 -2.55 -6.78
N ARG A 196 -11.06 -3.44 -7.74
CA ARG A 196 -9.78 -4.14 -7.78
C ARG A 196 -8.64 -3.16 -8.04
N LYS A 197 -7.67 -3.16 -7.16
CA LYS A 197 -6.35 -2.55 -7.36
C LYS A 197 -5.27 -3.64 -7.36
N ASP A 198 -5.48 -4.68 -6.58
CA ASP A 198 -4.54 -5.77 -6.34
C ASP A 198 -4.11 -6.46 -7.64
N GLY A 199 -2.80 -6.39 -7.93
CA GLY A 199 -2.19 -6.89 -9.16
C GLY A 199 -2.51 -6.07 -10.41
N GLY A 200 -3.32 -5.01 -10.27
CA GLY A 200 -3.67 -4.11 -11.37
C GLY A 200 -2.62 -3.04 -11.59
N TYR A 201 -2.44 -2.64 -12.85
CA TYR A 201 -1.48 -1.62 -13.25
C TYR A 201 -1.94 -0.87 -14.50
N THR A 202 -1.26 0.21 -14.84
CA THR A 202 -1.34 0.84 -16.16
C THR A 202 0.06 1.02 -16.74
N VAL A 203 0.15 1.20 -18.07
CA VAL A 203 1.41 1.44 -18.76
C VAL A 203 1.40 2.85 -19.33
N ILE A 204 2.44 3.62 -19.08
CA ILE A 204 2.74 4.88 -19.77
C ILE A 204 3.73 4.57 -20.88
N GLY A 205 3.45 5.07 -22.09
CA GLY A 205 4.25 4.81 -23.28
C GLY A 205 3.81 3.56 -24.05
N ASP A 206 4.68 3.08 -24.92
CA ASP A 206 4.40 1.97 -25.84
C ASP A 206 4.58 0.61 -25.16
N ALA A 207 3.47 -0.04 -24.81
CA ALA A 207 3.48 -1.36 -24.17
C ALA A 207 4.14 -2.46 -25.02
N SER A 208 4.23 -2.33 -26.35
CA SER A 208 4.90 -3.30 -27.22
C SER A 208 6.40 -3.33 -27.01
N LYS A 209 6.99 -2.30 -26.42
CA LYS A 209 8.42 -2.17 -26.12
C LYS A 209 8.83 -2.69 -24.74
N ILE A 210 7.91 -3.19 -23.94
CA ILE A 210 8.19 -3.67 -22.58
C ILE A 210 9.25 -4.79 -22.59
N SER A 211 9.27 -5.66 -23.60
CA SER A 211 10.27 -6.71 -23.74
C SER A 211 11.71 -6.18 -23.88
N ASN A 212 11.91 -4.96 -24.37
CA ASN A 212 13.22 -4.34 -24.52
C ASN A 212 13.76 -3.74 -23.20
N GLY A 213 12.89 -3.60 -22.21
CA GLY A 213 13.16 -3.02 -20.89
C GLY A 213 11.95 -2.25 -20.39
N VAL A 214 11.74 -2.25 -19.08
CA VAL A 214 10.59 -1.60 -18.44
C VAL A 214 10.97 -1.02 -17.09
N VAL A 215 10.36 0.11 -16.75
CA VAL A 215 10.44 0.68 -15.40
C VAL A 215 9.12 0.41 -14.69
N ILE A 216 9.18 0.06 -13.40
CA ILE A 216 8.02 -0.06 -12.52
C ILE A 216 8.11 1.06 -11.50
N ALA A 217 7.08 1.87 -11.38
CA ALA A 217 7.00 2.98 -10.44
C ALA A 217 5.72 2.88 -9.59
N GLU A 218 5.77 3.44 -8.39
CA GLU A 218 4.63 3.45 -7.49
C GLU A 218 3.53 4.39 -8.00
N GLY A 219 3.88 5.65 -8.21
CA GLY A 219 2.92 6.71 -8.50
C GLY A 219 2.86 7.13 -9.97
N PHE A 220 1.69 7.63 -10.40
CA PHE A 220 1.50 8.11 -11.78
C PHE A 220 2.44 9.27 -12.15
N ALA A 221 2.64 10.28 -11.27
CA ALA A 221 3.51 11.41 -11.58
C ALA A 221 4.98 11.01 -11.70
N THR A 222 5.43 10.12 -10.81
CA THR A 222 6.76 9.50 -10.85
C THR A 222 6.97 8.78 -12.18
N ALA A 223 6.03 7.92 -12.56
CA ALA A 223 6.07 7.17 -13.81
C ALA A 223 6.06 8.08 -15.05
N ALA A 224 5.23 9.13 -15.03
CA ALA A 224 5.15 10.11 -16.11
C ALA A 224 6.46 10.88 -16.30
N SER A 225 7.11 11.30 -15.20
CA SER A 225 8.42 11.95 -15.25
C SER A 225 9.51 11.04 -15.81
N ILE A 226 9.53 9.78 -15.38
CA ILE A 226 10.50 8.79 -15.88
C ILE A 226 10.27 8.53 -17.38
N HIS A 227 9.01 8.35 -17.81
CA HIS A 227 8.72 8.16 -19.23
C HIS A 227 9.15 9.37 -20.05
N GLN A 228 8.78 10.59 -19.63
CA GLN A 228 9.15 11.83 -20.30
C GLN A 228 10.68 12.02 -20.41
N ALA A 229 11.43 11.59 -19.39
CA ALA A 229 12.89 11.67 -19.40
C ALA A 229 13.55 10.64 -20.33
N THR A 230 13.03 9.40 -20.33
CA THR A 230 13.75 8.24 -20.91
C THR A 230 13.13 7.70 -22.19
N GLY A 231 11.86 7.98 -22.45
CA GLY A 231 11.07 7.35 -23.51
C GLY A 231 10.77 5.86 -23.27
N GLN A 232 11.20 5.28 -22.15
CA GLN A 232 10.94 3.87 -21.83
C GLN A 232 9.48 3.66 -21.40
N PRO A 233 8.89 2.48 -21.65
CA PRO A 233 7.60 2.15 -21.07
C PRO A 233 7.72 2.07 -19.55
N VAL A 234 6.74 2.68 -18.84
CA VAL A 234 6.71 2.70 -17.38
C VAL A 234 5.39 2.12 -16.90
N ILE A 235 5.47 1.15 -16.01
CA ILE A 235 4.33 0.53 -15.33
C ILE A 235 4.05 1.30 -14.04
N VAL A 236 2.83 1.77 -13.88
CA VAL A 236 2.32 2.38 -12.64
C VAL A 236 1.68 1.31 -11.79
N ALA A 237 2.26 1.03 -10.64
CA ALA A 237 1.76 0.02 -9.71
C ALA A 237 0.77 0.58 -8.66
N PHE A 238 0.61 1.90 -8.59
CA PHE A 238 -0.30 2.67 -7.74
C PHE A 238 0.06 2.76 -6.25
N ASP A 239 0.71 1.77 -5.67
CA ASP A 239 1.32 1.83 -4.34
C ASP A 239 2.38 0.73 -4.15
N ALA A 240 3.14 0.85 -3.04
CA ALA A 240 4.27 -0.01 -2.72
C ALA A 240 3.87 -1.49 -2.54
N ASP A 241 2.75 -1.78 -1.87
CA ASP A 241 2.30 -3.16 -1.65
C ASP A 241 1.84 -3.81 -2.96
N ASN A 242 1.17 -3.04 -3.81
CA ASN A 242 0.74 -3.50 -5.13
C ASN A 242 1.90 -3.68 -6.10
N MET A 243 2.99 -2.93 -5.94
CA MET A 243 4.21 -3.09 -6.74
C MET A 243 4.75 -4.52 -6.68
N VAL A 244 4.73 -5.15 -5.51
CA VAL A 244 5.14 -6.56 -5.35
C VAL A 244 4.22 -7.48 -6.13
N LYS A 245 2.89 -7.31 -6.02
CA LYS A 245 1.89 -8.13 -6.74
C LYS A 245 1.97 -7.98 -8.27
N VAL A 246 2.19 -6.75 -8.74
CA VAL A 246 2.42 -6.46 -10.17
C VAL A 246 3.70 -7.15 -10.63
N SER A 247 4.78 -7.05 -9.85
CA SER A 247 6.05 -7.68 -10.14
C SER A 247 5.98 -9.20 -10.19
N GLU A 248 5.18 -9.84 -9.33
CA GLU A 248 4.91 -11.29 -9.39
C GLU A 248 4.31 -11.72 -10.74
N THR A 249 3.37 -10.93 -11.25
CA THR A 249 2.72 -11.20 -12.55
C THR A 249 3.70 -10.96 -13.69
N LEU A 250 4.45 -9.87 -13.66
CA LEU A 250 5.41 -9.52 -14.70
C LEU A 250 6.60 -10.50 -14.74
N ALA A 251 7.11 -10.93 -13.59
CA ALA A 251 8.22 -11.87 -13.52
C ALA A 251 7.91 -13.22 -14.18
N ARG A 252 6.63 -13.62 -14.18
CA ARG A 252 6.15 -14.84 -14.83
C ARG A 252 5.92 -14.68 -16.34
N ASN A 253 5.53 -13.47 -16.76
CA ASN A 253 5.04 -13.24 -18.13
C ASN A 253 6.06 -12.55 -19.04
N LEU A 254 7.04 -11.83 -18.47
CA LEU A 254 8.07 -11.15 -19.27
C LEU A 254 9.15 -12.14 -19.76
N PRO A 255 9.68 -11.93 -20.98
CA PRO A 255 10.84 -12.66 -21.48
C PRO A 255 11.99 -12.66 -20.46
N SER A 256 12.77 -13.74 -20.43
CA SER A 256 13.82 -13.94 -19.43
C SER A 256 14.99 -12.97 -19.51
N ASP A 257 15.15 -12.28 -20.61
CA ASP A 257 16.19 -11.28 -20.89
C ASP A 257 15.71 -9.82 -20.68
N THR A 258 14.40 -9.60 -20.41
CA THR A 258 13.87 -8.27 -20.15
C THR A 258 14.53 -7.66 -18.92
N LYS A 259 15.14 -6.49 -19.08
CA LYS A 259 15.67 -5.69 -17.96
C LYS A 259 14.53 -4.94 -17.28
N VAL A 260 14.51 -4.98 -15.95
CA VAL A 260 13.51 -4.32 -15.14
C VAL A 260 14.20 -3.31 -14.22
N THR A 261 13.70 -2.09 -14.20
CA THR A 261 14.11 -1.07 -13.22
C THR A 261 12.94 -0.79 -12.31
N ILE A 262 13.15 -0.80 -11.00
CA ILE A 262 12.13 -0.43 -10.03
C ILE A 262 12.48 0.95 -9.48
N ALA A 263 11.66 1.93 -9.81
CA ALA A 263 11.80 3.30 -9.30
C ALA A 263 11.22 3.35 -7.89
N VAL A 264 12.05 3.62 -6.93
CA VAL A 264 11.72 3.65 -5.50
C VAL A 264 11.34 5.06 -5.08
N ASP A 265 10.29 5.18 -4.30
CA ASP A 265 10.00 6.42 -3.58
C ASP A 265 10.78 6.40 -2.27
N ASN A 266 11.71 7.37 -2.11
CA ASN A 266 12.56 7.51 -0.92
C ASN A 266 11.79 8.21 0.21
N ASP A 267 10.81 7.53 0.78
CA ASP A 267 10.04 8.04 1.91
C ASP A 267 10.71 7.73 3.26
N ALA A 268 10.44 8.56 4.26
CA ALA A 268 11.02 8.42 5.61
C ALA A 268 10.59 7.13 6.35
N SER A 269 9.59 6.39 5.85
CA SER A 269 9.12 5.14 6.45
C SER A 269 9.96 3.94 6.03
N GLY A 270 10.70 4.05 4.92
CA GLY A 270 11.45 2.96 4.30
C GLY A 270 10.57 1.86 3.66
N LYS A 271 9.25 2.04 3.66
CA LYS A 271 8.31 1.06 3.10
C LYS A 271 8.49 0.89 1.60
N GLY A 272 8.66 2.01 0.87
CA GLY A 272 8.89 2.02 -0.58
C GLY A 272 10.12 1.19 -0.94
N LEU A 273 11.25 1.43 -0.27
CA LEU A 273 12.50 0.68 -0.50
C LEU A 273 12.35 -0.82 -0.18
N HIS A 274 11.67 -1.15 0.93
CA HIS A 274 11.43 -2.55 1.30
C HIS A 274 10.62 -3.29 0.22
N SER A 275 9.50 -2.72 -0.22
CA SER A 275 8.65 -3.29 -1.26
C SER A 275 9.36 -3.38 -2.61
N ALA A 276 10.17 -2.37 -2.97
CA ALA A 276 10.95 -2.39 -4.19
C ALA A 276 12.02 -3.50 -4.20
N ARG A 277 12.69 -3.75 -3.07
CA ARG A 277 13.63 -4.87 -2.93
C ARG A 277 12.93 -6.22 -3.04
N GLN A 278 11.76 -6.38 -2.42
CA GLN A 278 10.94 -7.59 -2.59
C GLN A 278 10.53 -7.78 -4.04
N ALA A 279 10.04 -6.73 -4.69
CA ALA A 279 9.67 -6.76 -6.10
C ALA A 279 10.86 -7.13 -7.01
N ALA A 280 12.04 -6.53 -6.78
CA ALA A 280 13.25 -6.82 -7.56
C ALA A 280 13.70 -8.28 -7.41
N ALA A 281 13.60 -8.85 -6.23
CA ALA A 281 13.98 -10.25 -5.96
C ALA A 281 13.18 -11.25 -6.81
N LEU A 282 11.95 -10.93 -7.21
CA LEU A 282 11.09 -11.79 -8.04
C LEU A 282 11.64 -11.99 -9.47
N PHE A 283 12.51 -11.10 -9.93
CA PHE A 283 13.05 -11.14 -11.30
C PHE A 283 14.38 -11.89 -11.44
N ASN A 284 14.80 -12.65 -10.43
CA ASN A 284 15.99 -13.52 -10.51
C ASN A 284 17.26 -12.79 -11.01
N GLY A 285 17.54 -11.60 -10.47
CA GLY A 285 18.71 -10.79 -10.81
C GLY A 285 18.58 -9.91 -12.06
N ARG A 286 17.44 -9.92 -12.76
CA ARG A 286 17.16 -9.05 -13.92
C ARG A 286 16.67 -7.64 -13.53
N ALA A 287 16.31 -7.43 -12.28
CA ALA A 287 15.77 -6.17 -11.80
C ALA A 287 16.77 -5.46 -10.86
N ILE A 288 16.79 -4.14 -10.97
CA ILE A 288 17.49 -3.26 -10.05
C ILE A 288 16.48 -2.25 -9.46
N ALA A 289 16.65 -1.92 -8.17
CA ALA A 289 15.88 -0.88 -7.52
C ALA A 289 16.75 0.40 -7.45
N ILE A 290 16.20 1.53 -7.91
CA ILE A 290 16.92 2.81 -8.00
C ILE A 290 16.09 3.88 -7.30
N GLU A 291 16.73 4.62 -6.39
CA GLU A 291 16.16 5.76 -5.68
C GLU A 291 16.58 7.07 -6.33
N PRO A 292 15.73 8.12 -6.31
CA PRO A 292 16.16 9.45 -6.71
C PRO A 292 17.13 10.03 -5.67
N GLU A 293 18.19 10.67 -6.15
CA GLU A 293 19.17 11.34 -5.29
C GLU A 293 18.93 12.85 -5.30
N PHE A 294 18.96 13.46 -4.11
CA PHE A 294 18.74 14.89 -3.91
C PHE A 294 19.94 15.55 -3.24
N SER A 295 20.44 16.63 -3.84
CA SER A 295 21.44 17.47 -3.18
C SER A 295 20.85 18.26 -2.02
N MET A 296 21.68 18.71 -1.09
CA MET A 296 21.24 19.54 0.03
C MET A 296 20.52 20.83 -0.42
N GLN A 297 20.94 21.42 -1.54
CA GLN A 297 20.28 22.60 -2.10
C GLN A 297 18.87 22.28 -2.61
N GLN A 298 18.68 21.14 -3.25
CA GLN A 298 17.35 20.67 -3.70
C GLN A 298 16.43 20.40 -2.51
N ILE A 299 16.92 19.75 -1.46
CA ILE A 299 16.18 19.50 -0.23
C ILE A 299 15.73 20.83 0.40
N GLN A 300 16.64 21.79 0.56
CA GLN A 300 16.32 23.11 1.12
C GLN A 300 15.27 23.86 0.28
N LYS A 301 15.43 23.85 -1.06
CA LYS A 301 14.46 24.46 -1.98
C LYS A 301 13.08 23.81 -1.85
N PHE A 302 13.00 22.50 -1.77
CA PHE A 302 11.74 21.77 -1.60
C PHE A 302 11.05 22.13 -0.28
N GLN A 303 11.78 22.16 0.82
CA GLN A 303 11.26 22.49 2.15
C GLN A 303 10.65 23.89 2.24
N GLN A 304 11.13 24.86 1.44
CA GLN A 304 10.57 26.22 1.40
C GLN A 304 9.13 26.26 0.86
N THR A 305 8.73 25.29 0.02
CA THR A 305 7.44 25.30 -0.68
C THR A 305 6.52 24.14 -0.28
N ALA A 306 7.05 23.02 0.19
CA ALA A 306 6.30 21.77 0.39
C ALA A 306 5.51 21.71 1.71
N GLY A 307 5.73 22.66 2.64
CA GLY A 307 5.06 22.69 3.94
C GLY A 307 5.49 21.56 4.88
N MET A 308 4.65 21.28 5.88
CA MET A 308 4.93 20.30 6.93
C MET A 308 4.20 18.98 6.68
N ASP A 309 4.75 17.90 7.21
CA ASP A 309 4.08 16.60 7.28
C ASP A 309 3.02 16.56 8.42
N LYS A 310 2.33 15.43 8.58
CA LYS A 310 1.33 15.25 9.64
C LYS A 310 1.89 15.31 11.07
N GLN A 311 3.20 15.15 11.22
CA GLN A 311 3.93 15.23 12.48
C GLN A 311 4.55 16.62 12.71
N GLY A 312 4.30 17.61 11.83
CA GLY A 312 4.85 18.96 11.92
C GLY A 312 6.33 19.07 11.53
N ARG A 313 6.89 18.10 10.81
CA ARG A 313 8.27 18.14 10.29
C ARG A 313 8.27 18.66 8.85
N PRO A 314 9.30 19.37 8.39
CA PRO A 314 9.43 19.77 6.99
C PRO A 314 9.37 18.55 6.08
N LYS A 315 8.53 18.61 5.04
CA LYS A 315 8.50 17.55 4.03
C LYS A 315 9.82 17.47 3.29
N LEU A 316 10.21 16.27 2.90
CA LEU A 316 11.38 15.98 2.07
C LEU A 316 10.94 15.57 0.67
N PRO A 317 11.73 15.88 -0.38
CA PRO A 317 11.49 15.33 -1.71
C PRO A 317 11.76 13.82 -1.66
N SER A 318 10.93 13.05 -2.38
CA SER A 318 10.96 11.58 -2.23
C SER A 318 10.88 10.82 -3.54
N ASP A 319 10.41 11.41 -4.63
CA ASP A 319 10.15 10.68 -5.86
C ASP A 319 10.79 11.35 -7.10
N TYR A 320 10.77 10.66 -8.24
CA TYR A 320 11.35 11.18 -9.48
C TYR A 320 10.58 12.38 -10.07
N ASN A 321 9.31 12.60 -9.69
CA ASN A 321 8.62 13.83 -10.07
C ASN A 321 9.13 15.03 -9.24
N ASP A 322 9.44 14.83 -7.96
CA ASP A 322 10.10 15.86 -7.14
C ASP A 322 11.46 16.21 -7.73
N LEU A 323 12.25 15.19 -8.15
CA LEU A 323 13.55 15.43 -8.82
C LEU A 323 13.37 16.19 -10.13
N HIS A 324 12.37 15.80 -10.94
CA HIS A 324 12.03 16.51 -12.18
C HIS A 324 11.73 18.00 -11.92
N GLN A 325 10.89 18.32 -10.93
CA GLN A 325 10.51 19.69 -10.63
C GLN A 325 11.64 20.51 -10.02
N LEU A 326 12.53 19.89 -9.25
CA LEU A 326 13.65 20.57 -8.59
C LEU A 326 14.85 20.80 -9.50
N ALA A 327 15.15 19.85 -10.38
CA ALA A 327 16.40 19.80 -11.16
C ALA A 327 16.19 19.71 -12.69
N GLY A 328 14.94 19.69 -13.14
CA GLY A 328 14.60 19.52 -14.56
C GLY A 328 14.60 18.07 -15.01
N ILE A 329 14.02 17.85 -16.20
CA ILE A 329 13.78 16.49 -16.75
C ILE A 329 15.09 15.70 -16.99
N GLU A 330 16.19 16.36 -17.33
CA GLU A 330 17.47 15.72 -17.58
C GLU A 330 18.09 15.08 -16.32
N ALA A 331 17.71 15.55 -15.13
CA ALA A 331 18.16 14.95 -13.88
C ALA A 331 17.53 13.57 -13.62
N VAL A 332 16.34 13.33 -14.16
CA VAL A 332 15.63 12.04 -14.05
C VAL A 332 16.25 10.97 -14.98
N ARG A 333 16.99 11.39 -16.00
CA ARG A 333 17.61 10.50 -16.99
C ARG A 333 18.88 9.81 -16.47
N LYS A 334 19.51 10.38 -15.44
CA LYS A 334 20.75 9.88 -14.83
C LYS A 334 20.50 8.74 -13.84
#